data_4ae215f4720c75588f5ba6c6fbbdd5bf
#
_entry.id   4ae215f4720c75588f5ba6c6fbbdd5bf
#
_cell.length_a   1.000
_cell.length_b   1.000
_cell.length_c   1.000
_cell.angle_alpha   90.00
_cell.angle_beta   90.00
_cell.angle_gamma   90.00
#
_symmetry.space_group_name_H-M   'P 1'
#
loop_
_entity.id
_entity.type
_entity.pdbx_description
1 polymer ?
#
loop_
_entity_poly.entity_id
_entity_poly.type
_entity_poly.pdbx_seq_one_letter_code
_entity_poly.pdbx_strand_id
1 'polypeptide(L)'
;MFDKFIAAAAAFAASLAGAAGTAHAGKDLDAIKARGQVVCGVTTGGISGFMSVDSQGKWVGLDVDICRAVSAAIFGDSEKVKFVPVTAIQRFTALQSGEVDMLSNNTTWTLQRDTALGFDFTGVTYYDGQGFMVNKKLGVKSAKELNGATVCVAPGSTTELNLADYFRANKMSFKPVVIEKVDEIRAAFFSGRCDVYTTDRSGLYATRVANAPNPDDYVILPEIISKEPLGPVVRHGDNQFGDIVRWAQYAMLEAEEYGISSKNVDDMLKNENPTIKRILGVTPGMGKALGVDEKWVYNIIKQVGNYGEVFDKNVGMGSPLKI
;
A
#
# COMPACT_ATOMS: atom_id res chain seq x y z
N MET A 1 16.74 53.59 34.20
CA MET A 1 16.22 52.22 34.52
C MET A 1 15.55 51.54 33.30
N PHE A 2 15.25 52.28 32.22
CA PHE A 2 14.63 51.78 30.98
C PHE A 2 15.60 51.10 30.01
N ASP A 3 16.89 51.49 30.01
CA ASP A 3 17.85 50.97 29.03
C ASP A 3 18.33 49.54 29.31
N LYS A 4 18.16 49.02 30.52
CA LYS A 4 18.55 47.64 30.87
C LYS A 4 17.51 46.56 30.44
N PHE A 5 16.27 46.97 30.18
CA PHE A 5 15.21 46.05 29.74
C PHE A 5 15.26 45.81 28.21
N ILE A 6 15.74 46.74 27.43
CA ILE A 6 15.86 46.60 25.98
C ILE A 6 17.00 45.65 25.60
N ALA A 7 18.11 45.66 26.36
CA ALA A 7 19.24 44.78 26.12
C ALA A 7 18.92 43.28 26.42
N ALA A 8 18.06 43.01 27.42
CA ALA A 8 17.66 41.68 27.78
C ALA A 8 16.68 41.04 26.75
N ALA A 9 15.80 41.85 26.14
CA ALA A 9 14.86 41.40 25.11
C ALA A 9 15.57 41.07 23.79
N ALA A 10 16.62 41.83 23.42
CA ALA A 10 17.40 41.56 22.23
C ALA A 10 18.28 40.30 22.34
N ALA A 11 18.78 39.98 23.53
CA ALA A 11 19.56 38.75 23.78
C ALA A 11 18.67 37.48 23.77
N PHE A 12 17.39 37.59 24.14
CA PHE A 12 16.46 36.44 24.11
C PHE A 12 15.95 36.15 22.70
N ALA A 13 15.83 37.17 21.84
CA ALA A 13 15.44 36.99 20.44
C ALA A 13 16.58 36.39 19.57
N ALA A 14 17.84 36.63 19.92
CA ALA A 14 18.99 36.07 19.21
C ALA A 14 19.25 34.58 19.52
N SER A 15 18.80 34.06 20.69
CA SER A 15 18.97 32.67 21.06
C SER A 15 17.92 31.72 20.47
N LEU A 16 16.82 32.25 19.91
CA LEU A 16 15.78 31.47 19.22
C LEU A 16 16.06 31.26 17.72
N ALA A 17 16.98 32.00 17.13
CA ALA A 17 17.33 31.88 15.71
C ALA A 17 18.37 30.77 15.42
N GLY A 18 18.94 30.14 16.46
CA GLY A 18 20.02 29.16 16.32
C GLY A 18 19.60 27.69 16.38
N ALA A 19 18.29 27.37 16.51
CA ALA A 19 17.78 25.99 16.62
C ALA A 19 16.93 25.55 15.42
N ALA A 20 17.21 26.07 14.22
CA ALA A 20 16.82 25.35 13.01
C ALA A 20 17.76 24.15 12.89
N GLY A 21 17.50 23.12 13.66
CA GLY A 21 18.16 21.81 13.50
C GLY A 21 18.03 21.43 12.03
N THR A 22 19.15 21.15 11.38
CA THR A 22 19.16 20.46 10.11
C THR A 22 18.31 19.23 10.31
N ALA A 23 17.21 19.10 9.55
CA ALA A 23 16.47 17.86 9.48
C ALA A 23 17.49 16.80 9.04
N HIS A 24 17.97 15.98 9.98
CA HIS A 24 18.78 14.83 9.64
C HIS A 24 17.87 13.91 8.83
N ALA A 25 18.37 13.52 7.63
CA ALA A 25 17.77 12.41 6.91
C ALA A 25 17.65 11.23 7.86
N GLY A 26 16.52 10.55 7.85
CA GLY A 26 16.32 9.41 8.71
C GLY A 26 17.27 8.28 8.33
N LYS A 27 17.56 7.42 9.27
CA LYS A 27 18.51 6.31 9.08
C LYS A 27 18.15 5.41 7.89
N ASP A 28 16.86 5.20 7.65
CA ASP A 28 16.39 4.36 6.57
C ASP A 28 16.53 5.07 5.21
N LEU A 29 16.18 6.36 5.13
CA LEU A 29 16.35 7.14 3.90
C LEU A 29 17.82 7.22 3.48
N ASP A 30 18.74 7.41 4.42
CA ASP A 30 20.18 7.44 4.13
C ASP A 30 20.66 6.10 3.57
N ALA A 31 20.23 4.98 4.17
CA ALA A 31 20.57 3.64 3.70
C ALA A 31 19.99 3.36 2.29
N ILE A 32 18.74 3.80 2.04
CA ILE A 32 18.09 3.69 0.72
C ILE A 32 18.88 4.46 -0.33
N LYS A 33 19.24 5.72 -0.04
CA LYS A 33 20.03 6.56 -0.96
C LYS A 33 21.43 5.99 -1.21
N ALA A 34 22.10 5.51 -0.18
CA ALA A 34 23.43 4.90 -0.30
C ALA A 34 23.40 3.61 -1.14
N ARG A 35 22.33 2.80 -1.04
CA ARG A 35 22.13 1.58 -1.83
C ARG A 35 21.70 1.88 -3.27
N GLY A 36 21.11 3.04 -3.53
CA GLY A 36 20.65 3.47 -4.86
C GLY A 36 19.34 2.82 -5.32
N GLN A 37 18.57 2.18 -4.45
CA GLN A 37 17.26 1.59 -4.74
C GLN A 37 16.41 1.44 -3.49
N VAL A 38 15.08 1.48 -3.67
CA VAL A 38 14.09 1.11 -2.65
C VAL A 38 13.92 -0.41 -2.64
N VAL A 39 13.78 -1.04 -1.48
CA VAL A 39 13.39 -2.45 -1.36
C VAL A 39 11.97 -2.53 -0.84
N CYS A 40 11.05 -3.00 -1.68
CA CYS A 40 9.63 -3.05 -1.39
C CYS A 40 9.16 -4.50 -1.20
N GLY A 41 8.54 -4.78 -0.04
CA GLY A 41 7.93 -6.07 0.25
C GLY A 41 6.57 -6.19 -0.45
N VAL A 42 6.38 -7.28 -1.20
CA VAL A 42 5.16 -7.64 -1.94
C VAL A 42 4.68 -9.04 -1.55
N THR A 43 3.44 -9.40 -1.85
CA THR A 43 2.89 -10.69 -1.43
C THR A 43 3.41 -11.85 -2.28
N THR A 44 3.92 -12.88 -1.62
CA THR A 44 4.32 -14.16 -2.26
C THR A 44 3.11 -14.80 -2.95
N GLY A 45 3.30 -15.23 -4.21
CA GLY A 45 2.23 -15.80 -5.04
C GLY A 45 1.36 -14.76 -5.73
N GLY A 46 1.54 -13.48 -5.38
CA GLY A 46 0.91 -12.33 -6.04
C GLY A 46 -0.62 -12.27 -5.92
N ILE A 47 -1.16 -11.08 -6.12
CA ILE A 47 -2.61 -10.81 -6.23
C ILE A 47 -2.80 -9.96 -7.49
N SER A 48 -3.48 -10.50 -8.49
CA SER A 48 -3.72 -9.80 -9.77
C SER A 48 -4.34 -8.42 -9.53
N GLY A 49 -3.84 -7.41 -10.24
CA GLY A 49 -4.25 -6.01 -10.10
C GLY A 49 -3.60 -5.26 -8.92
N PHE A 50 -3.14 -5.94 -7.88
CA PHE A 50 -2.47 -5.30 -6.73
C PHE A 50 -0.95 -5.50 -6.79
N MET A 51 -0.49 -6.72 -6.84
CA MET A 51 0.89 -7.09 -7.06
C MET A 51 0.95 -8.47 -7.71
N SER A 52 1.45 -8.56 -8.92
CA SER A 52 1.62 -9.81 -9.64
C SER A 52 2.78 -9.67 -10.64
N VAL A 53 3.25 -10.80 -11.14
CA VAL A 53 4.27 -10.83 -12.18
C VAL A 53 3.57 -11.02 -13.53
N ASP A 54 3.88 -10.17 -14.48
CA ASP A 54 3.35 -10.26 -15.84
C ASP A 54 4.05 -11.34 -16.68
N SER A 55 3.64 -11.51 -17.94
CA SER A 55 4.22 -12.47 -18.87
C SER A 55 5.69 -12.18 -19.23
N GLN A 56 6.20 -10.99 -18.91
CA GLN A 56 7.60 -10.60 -19.13
C GLN A 56 8.46 -10.73 -17.88
N GLY A 57 7.90 -11.25 -16.77
CA GLY A 57 8.57 -11.36 -15.49
C GLY A 57 8.66 -10.08 -14.69
N LYS A 58 7.91 -9.02 -15.07
CA LYS A 58 7.89 -7.74 -14.37
C LYS A 58 6.77 -7.70 -13.34
N TRP A 59 7.06 -7.11 -12.18
CA TRP A 59 6.03 -6.79 -11.20
C TRP A 59 5.12 -5.69 -11.70
N VAL A 60 3.80 -5.88 -11.56
CA VAL A 60 2.73 -4.95 -11.96
C VAL A 60 1.62 -4.94 -10.92
N GLY A 61 0.90 -3.84 -10.82
CA GLY A 61 -0.27 -3.69 -9.94
C GLY A 61 -0.25 -2.40 -9.12
N LEU A 62 -1.35 -2.12 -8.46
CA LEU A 62 -1.57 -0.91 -7.66
C LEU A 62 -0.49 -0.73 -6.59
N ASP A 63 -0.24 -1.76 -5.79
CA ASP A 63 0.78 -1.72 -4.72
C ASP A 63 2.20 -1.60 -5.28
N VAL A 64 2.46 -2.22 -6.43
CA VAL A 64 3.74 -2.12 -7.16
C VAL A 64 3.98 -0.69 -7.64
N ASP A 65 2.95 -0.05 -8.18
CA ASP A 65 3.04 1.33 -8.67
C ASP A 65 3.26 2.33 -7.53
N ILE A 66 2.73 2.08 -6.33
CA ILE A 66 3.06 2.88 -5.13
C ILE A 66 4.56 2.78 -4.80
N CYS A 67 5.16 1.58 -4.85
CA CYS A 67 6.60 1.44 -4.63
C CYS A 67 7.43 2.16 -5.71
N ARG A 68 6.98 2.10 -6.98
CA ARG A 68 7.58 2.86 -8.08
C ARG A 68 7.46 4.36 -7.90
N ALA A 69 6.33 4.84 -7.40
CA ALA A 69 6.14 6.26 -7.11
C ALA A 69 7.15 6.77 -6.06
N VAL A 70 7.37 5.98 -4.99
CA VAL A 70 8.38 6.28 -3.97
C VAL A 70 9.79 6.29 -4.58
N SER A 71 10.11 5.32 -5.44
CA SER A 71 11.39 5.28 -6.14
C SER A 71 11.59 6.48 -7.06
N ALA A 72 10.56 6.85 -7.83
CA ALA A 72 10.59 8.03 -8.70
C ALA A 72 10.78 9.33 -7.90
N ALA A 73 10.18 9.43 -6.70
CA ALA A 73 10.34 10.57 -5.81
C ALA A 73 11.79 10.71 -5.29
N ILE A 74 12.40 9.60 -4.87
CA ILE A 74 13.75 9.62 -4.25
C ILE A 74 14.85 9.75 -5.30
N PHE A 75 14.73 9.01 -6.42
CA PHE A 75 15.81 8.82 -7.38
C PHE A 75 15.54 9.47 -8.75
N GLY A 76 14.35 10.02 -8.98
CA GLY A 76 13.95 10.46 -10.32
C GLY A 76 13.75 9.31 -11.32
N ASP A 77 13.71 8.06 -10.82
CA ASP A 77 13.63 6.83 -11.62
C ASP A 77 12.75 5.79 -10.92
N SER A 78 11.62 5.45 -11.52
CA SER A 78 10.64 4.50 -10.97
C SER A 78 11.14 3.05 -10.95
N GLU A 79 12.16 2.72 -11.74
CA GLU A 79 12.70 1.37 -11.83
C GLU A 79 13.81 1.08 -10.79
N LYS A 80 14.25 2.08 -10.02
CA LYS A 80 15.17 1.89 -8.89
C LYS A 80 14.46 1.32 -7.65
N VAL A 81 13.74 0.23 -7.88
CA VAL A 81 13.01 -0.51 -6.86
C VAL A 81 13.25 -2.01 -7.01
N LYS A 82 13.55 -2.68 -5.89
CA LYS A 82 13.63 -4.14 -5.79
C LYS A 82 12.40 -4.66 -5.07
N PHE A 83 11.70 -5.61 -5.67
CA PHE A 83 10.55 -6.27 -5.05
C PHE A 83 11.00 -7.55 -4.34
N VAL A 84 10.59 -7.73 -3.08
CA VAL A 84 10.88 -8.90 -2.26
C VAL A 84 9.58 -9.57 -1.86
N PRO A 85 9.28 -10.78 -2.38
CA PRO A 85 8.09 -11.52 -1.99
C PRO A 85 8.16 -11.98 -0.53
N VAL A 86 7.14 -11.64 0.25
CA VAL A 86 6.98 -12.03 1.66
C VAL A 86 5.57 -12.59 1.92
N THR A 87 5.44 -13.53 2.86
CA THR A 87 4.13 -14.02 3.29
C THR A 87 3.49 -13.07 4.32
N ALA A 88 2.20 -13.24 4.60
CA ALA A 88 1.51 -12.39 5.57
C ALA A 88 2.13 -12.47 6.99
N ILE A 89 2.67 -13.62 7.37
CA ILE A 89 3.34 -13.80 8.67
C ILE A 89 4.76 -13.25 8.67
N GLN A 90 5.47 -13.29 7.53
CA GLN A 90 6.88 -12.86 7.45
C GLN A 90 7.07 -11.36 7.25
N ARG A 91 6.09 -10.68 6.61
CA ARG A 91 6.24 -9.29 6.16
C ARG A 91 6.68 -8.31 7.25
N PHE A 92 6.13 -8.45 8.46
CA PHE A 92 6.46 -7.52 9.54
C PHE A 92 7.86 -7.76 10.12
N THR A 93 8.32 -9.02 10.17
CA THR A 93 9.70 -9.35 10.54
C THR A 93 10.68 -8.84 9.48
N ALA A 94 10.36 -9.02 8.19
CA ALA A 94 11.18 -8.50 7.09
C ALA A 94 11.29 -6.96 7.11
N LEU A 95 10.17 -6.26 7.42
CA LEU A 95 10.18 -4.82 7.59
C LEU A 95 11.02 -4.40 8.80
N GLN A 96 10.83 -5.06 9.95
CA GLN A 96 11.50 -4.70 11.19
C GLN A 96 13.01 -4.95 11.15
N SER A 97 13.45 -6.02 10.49
CA SER A 97 14.88 -6.34 10.30
C SER A 97 15.60 -5.47 9.28
N GLY A 98 14.85 -4.70 8.45
CA GLY A 98 15.41 -3.92 7.36
C GLY A 98 15.70 -4.74 6.09
N GLU A 99 15.20 -5.97 5.98
CA GLU A 99 15.23 -6.75 4.74
C GLU A 99 14.45 -6.04 3.63
N VAL A 100 13.35 -5.38 4.00
CA VAL A 100 12.61 -4.44 3.15
C VAL A 100 12.53 -3.07 3.82
N ASP A 101 12.47 -2.01 3.01
CA ASP A 101 12.34 -0.63 3.49
C ASP A 101 10.88 -0.27 3.76
N MET A 102 9.98 -0.77 2.94
CA MET A 102 8.54 -0.55 3.03
C MET A 102 7.78 -1.81 2.61
N LEU A 103 6.54 -1.89 3.05
CA LEU A 103 5.57 -2.84 2.53
C LEU A 103 4.52 -2.11 1.70
N SER A 104 4.20 -2.65 0.52
CA SER A 104 2.99 -2.34 -0.22
C SER A 104 2.46 -3.67 -0.73
N ASN A 105 1.61 -4.30 0.09
CA ASN A 105 1.20 -5.70 -0.12
C ASN A 105 -0.14 -6.01 0.56
N ASN A 106 -1.16 -5.19 0.30
CA ASN A 106 -2.50 -5.32 0.89
C ASN A 106 -2.44 -5.40 2.43
N THR A 107 -1.67 -4.51 3.06
CA THR A 107 -1.54 -4.50 4.50
C THR A 107 -2.60 -3.63 5.14
N THR A 108 -3.47 -4.23 5.94
CA THR A 108 -4.52 -3.54 6.67
C THR A 108 -3.95 -2.71 7.80
N TRP A 109 -4.31 -1.43 7.86
CA TRP A 109 -4.00 -0.54 8.97
C TRP A 109 -4.82 -0.93 10.19
N THR A 110 -4.18 -1.40 11.22
CA THR A 110 -4.82 -1.74 12.51
C THR A 110 -4.09 -1.06 13.66
N LEU A 111 -4.81 -0.73 14.73
CA LEU A 111 -4.24 -0.13 15.93
C LEU A 111 -3.03 -0.93 16.45
N GLN A 112 -3.14 -2.26 16.48
CA GLN A 112 -2.06 -3.12 16.96
C GLN A 112 -0.80 -3.02 16.11
N ARG A 113 -0.94 -3.00 14.78
CA ARG A 113 0.20 -2.89 13.85
C ARG A 113 0.87 -1.53 13.94
N ASP A 114 0.05 -0.50 14.03
CA ASP A 114 0.48 0.89 14.11
C ASP A 114 1.23 1.19 15.43
N THR A 115 0.65 0.78 16.56
CA THR A 115 1.17 1.15 17.89
C THR A 115 2.06 0.07 18.48
N ALA A 116 1.57 -1.17 18.64
CA ALA A 116 2.27 -2.21 19.38
C ALA A 116 3.41 -2.85 18.60
N LEU A 117 3.32 -2.90 17.26
CA LEU A 117 4.38 -3.46 16.42
C LEU A 117 5.41 -2.43 15.95
N GLY A 118 5.16 -1.14 16.17
CA GLY A 118 6.10 -0.07 15.84
C GLY A 118 6.20 0.22 14.35
N PHE A 119 5.06 0.30 13.65
CA PHE A 119 5.00 0.62 12.23
C PHE A 119 4.14 1.85 11.95
N ASP A 120 4.57 2.68 11.01
CA ASP A 120 3.79 3.80 10.49
C ASP A 120 3.06 3.38 9.20
N PHE A 121 1.73 3.53 9.21
CA PHE A 121 0.94 3.49 7.99
C PHE A 121 0.88 4.88 7.37
N THR A 122 1.29 5.00 6.12
CA THR A 122 1.49 6.31 5.50
C THR A 122 0.26 6.86 4.78
N GLY A 123 -0.76 6.04 4.61
CA GLY A 123 -2.03 6.39 3.96
C GLY A 123 -2.83 5.15 3.61
N VAL A 124 -4.03 5.34 3.07
CA VAL A 124 -4.88 4.25 2.58
C VAL A 124 -4.89 4.32 1.05
N THR A 125 -4.41 3.27 0.40
CA THR A 125 -4.42 3.14 -1.06
C THR A 125 -5.68 2.47 -1.57
N TYR A 126 -6.33 1.63 -0.75
CA TYR A 126 -7.54 0.93 -1.11
C TYR A 126 -8.37 0.60 0.13
N TYR A 127 -9.67 0.93 0.12
CA TYR A 127 -10.60 0.51 1.18
C TYR A 127 -11.26 -0.79 0.79
N ASP A 128 -11.01 -1.84 1.55
CA ASP A 128 -11.55 -3.18 1.32
C ASP A 128 -12.36 -3.70 2.50
N GLY A 129 -12.74 -4.94 2.43
CA GLY A 129 -13.38 -5.71 3.48
C GLY A 129 -13.25 -7.18 3.20
N GLN A 130 -13.18 -8.00 4.25
CA GLN A 130 -13.08 -9.45 4.12
C GLN A 130 -14.39 -10.07 3.67
N GLY A 131 -14.29 -11.05 2.77
CA GLY A 131 -15.40 -11.86 2.26
C GLY A 131 -15.10 -13.34 2.21
N PHE A 132 -16.01 -14.09 1.59
CA PHE A 132 -15.91 -15.52 1.42
C PHE A 132 -16.21 -15.90 -0.04
N MET A 133 -15.39 -16.75 -0.63
CA MET A 133 -15.62 -17.35 -1.94
C MET A 133 -15.84 -18.85 -1.78
N VAL A 134 -16.85 -19.37 -2.45
CA VAL A 134 -17.23 -20.79 -2.45
C VAL A 134 -17.47 -21.28 -3.87
N ASN A 135 -17.36 -22.61 -4.08
CA ASN A 135 -17.85 -23.19 -5.30
C ASN A 135 -19.40 -23.23 -5.26
N LYS A 136 -20.08 -22.87 -6.35
CA LYS A 136 -21.55 -22.87 -6.45
C LYS A 136 -22.18 -24.22 -6.14
N LYS A 137 -21.45 -25.32 -6.35
CA LYS A 137 -21.91 -26.68 -6.00
C LYS A 137 -22.15 -26.87 -4.51
N LEU A 138 -21.55 -26.02 -3.65
CA LEU A 138 -21.83 -26.06 -2.21
C LEU A 138 -23.28 -25.65 -1.87
N GLY A 139 -23.94 -24.89 -2.77
CA GLY A 139 -25.35 -24.53 -2.67
C GLY A 139 -25.68 -23.43 -1.66
N VAL A 140 -24.68 -22.88 -0.95
CA VAL A 140 -24.84 -21.81 0.05
C VAL A 140 -24.95 -20.44 -0.60
N LYS A 141 -25.73 -19.55 0.01
CA LYS A 141 -25.97 -18.17 -0.46
C LYS A 141 -25.55 -17.11 0.56
N SER A 142 -25.20 -17.51 1.76
CA SER A 142 -24.83 -16.64 2.87
C SER A 142 -23.69 -17.25 3.66
N ALA A 143 -22.80 -16.41 4.18
CA ALA A 143 -21.73 -16.83 5.10
C ALA A 143 -22.27 -17.47 6.39
N LYS A 144 -23.52 -17.21 6.75
CA LYS A 144 -24.20 -17.84 7.90
C LYS A 144 -24.50 -19.33 7.69
N GLU A 145 -24.42 -19.81 6.46
CA GLU A 145 -24.63 -21.21 6.10
C GLU A 145 -23.33 -22.03 6.10
N LEU A 146 -22.20 -21.42 6.43
CA LEU A 146 -20.86 -22.03 6.42
C LEU A 146 -20.50 -22.78 7.70
N ASN A 147 -21.48 -23.13 8.55
CA ASN A 147 -21.20 -23.86 9.79
C ASN A 147 -20.57 -25.23 9.50
N GLY A 148 -19.42 -25.51 10.11
CA GLY A 148 -18.67 -26.77 9.94
C GLY A 148 -17.79 -26.84 8.70
N ALA A 149 -17.77 -25.80 7.86
CA ALA A 149 -16.99 -25.77 6.61
C ALA A 149 -15.48 -25.83 6.85
N THR A 150 -14.74 -26.35 5.88
CA THR A 150 -13.29 -26.21 5.79
C THR A 150 -12.93 -24.88 5.13
N VAL A 151 -12.11 -24.05 5.78
CA VAL A 151 -11.80 -22.68 5.33
C VAL A 151 -10.31 -22.50 5.12
N CYS A 152 -9.91 -22.22 3.89
CA CYS A 152 -8.55 -21.85 3.56
C CYS A 152 -8.27 -20.39 3.96
N VAL A 153 -7.18 -20.16 4.71
CA VAL A 153 -6.79 -18.85 5.25
C VAL A 153 -5.27 -18.73 5.41
N ALA A 154 -4.75 -17.51 5.24
CA ALA A 154 -3.36 -17.21 5.48
C ALA A 154 -3.09 -16.90 6.96
N PRO A 155 -2.05 -17.49 7.60
CA PRO A 155 -1.71 -17.19 8.99
C PRO A 155 -1.13 -15.78 9.16
N GLY A 156 -1.30 -15.19 10.37
CA GLY A 156 -0.78 -13.87 10.71
C GLY A 156 -1.46 -12.70 9.99
N SER A 157 -2.62 -12.96 9.38
CA SER A 157 -3.44 -11.96 8.70
C SER A 157 -4.58 -11.47 9.58
N THR A 158 -5.12 -10.27 9.29
CA THR A 158 -6.41 -9.82 9.84
C THR A 158 -7.52 -10.78 9.49
N THR A 159 -7.42 -11.39 8.31
CA THR A 159 -8.38 -12.37 7.78
C THR A 159 -8.54 -13.58 8.70
N GLU A 160 -7.44 -14.11 9.25
CA GLU A 160 -7.48 -15.25 10.19
C GLU A 160 -8.20 -14.86 11.49
N LEU A 161 -7.91 -13.68 12.04
CA LEU A 161 -8.55 -13.18 13.26
C LEU A 161 -10.04 -12.91 13.05
N ASN A 162 -10.38 -12.19 11.99
CA ASN A 162 -11.76 -11.84 11.67
C ASN A 162 -12.61 -13.10 11.38
N LEU A 163 -12.03 -14.11 10.72
CA LEU A 163 -12.68 -15.39 10.48
C LEU A 163 -13.10 -16.05 11.80
N ALA A 164 -12.16 -16.16 12.75
CA ALA A 164 -12.43 -16.76 14.06
C ALA A 164 -13.50 -15.98 14.84
N ASP A 165 -13.42 -14.65 14.81
CA ASP A 165 -14.37 -13.77 15.49
C ASP A 165 -15.77 -13.85 14.89
N TYR A 166 -15.88 -13.84 13.55
CA TYR A 166 -17.16 -13.95 12.85
C TYR A 166 -17.89 -15.26 13.16
N PHE A 167 -17.17 -16.38 13.08
CA PHE A 167 -17.77 -17.70 13.36
C PHE A 167 -18.19 -17.81 14.82
N ARG A 168 -17.35 -17.35 15.76
CA ARG A 168 -17.68 -17.34 17.19
C ARG A 168 -18.91 -16.48 17.49
N ALA A 169 -18.98 -15.26 16.93
CA ALA A 169 -20.10 -14.33 17.13
C ALA A 169 -21.43 -14.90 16.60
N ASN A 170 -21.38 -15.70 15.52
CA ASN A 170 -22.54 -16.36 14.94
C ASN A 170 -22.81 -17.77 15.50
N LYS A 171 -22.06 -18.20 16.54
CA LYS A 171 -22.18 -19.54 17.15
C LYS A 171 -21.95 -20.68 16.15
N MET A 172 -21.08 -20.45 15.19
CA MET A 172 -20.69 -21.41 14.18
C MET A 172 -19.28 -21.97 14.46
N SER A 173 -19.00 -23.14 13.90
CA SER A 173 -17.67 -23.76 13.89
C SER A 173 -17.12 -23.81 12.46
N PHE A 174 -15.80 -23.91 12.32
CA PHE A 174 -15.13 -24.15 11.05
C PHE A 174 -13.87 -25.00 11.27
N LYS A 175 -13.32 -25.54 10.20
CA LYS A 175 -12.05 -26.27 10.20
C LYS A 175 -11.04 -25.44 9.41
N PRO A 176 -10.05 -24.79 10.05
CA PRO A 176 -9.08 -23.98 9.34
C PRO A 176 -8.13 -24.88 8.53
N VAL A 177 -7.85 -24.48 7.29
CA VAL A 177 -6.76 -24.99 6.46
C VAL A 177 -5.79 -23.84 6.27
N VAL A 178 -4.75 -23.82 7.12
CA VAL A 178 -3.79 -22.73 7.21
C VAL A 178 -2.66 -22.95 6.23
N ILE A 179 -2.47 -22.03 5.30
CA ILE A 179 -1.44 -22.08 4.24
C ILE A 179 -0.83 -20.69 4.10
N GLU A 180 0.50 -20.59 4.04
CA GLU A 180 1.20 -19.29 4.01
C GLU A 180 1.17 -18.60 2.65
N LYS A 181 1.39 -19.36 1.56
CA LYS A 181 1.53 -18.78 0.22
C LYS A 181 0.18 -18.70 -0.48
N VAL A 182 -0.10 -17.54 -1.06
CA VAL A 182 -1.39 -17.25 -1.70
C VAL A 182 -1.69 -18.18 -2.89
N ASP A 183 -0.68 -18.52 -3.69
CA ASP A 183 -0.82 -19.47 -4.80
C ASP A 183 -1.14 -20.89 -4.31
N GLU A 184 -0.54 -21.34 -3.20
CA GLU A 184 -0.84 -22.63 -2.57
C GLU A 184 -2.26 -22.63 -1.95
N ILE A 185 -2.72 -21.52 -1.35
CA ILE A 185 -4.12 -21.36 -0.87
C ILE A 185 -5.08 -21.53 -2.04
N ARG A 186 -4.83 -20.83 -3.16
CA ARG A 186 -5.68 -20.94 -4.36
C ARG A 186 -5.72 -22.36 -4.90
N ALA A 187 -4.57 -23.02 -5.00
CA ALA A 187 -4.49 -24.40 -5.44
C ALA A 187 -5.27 -25.35 -4.52
N ALA A 188 -5.17 -25.19 -3.20
CA ALA A 188 -5.91 -25.97 -2.22
C ALA A 188 -7.43 -25.74 -2.35
N PHE A 189 -7.87 -24.49 -2.52
CA PHE A 189 -9.28 -24.17 -2.70
C PHE A 189 -9.85 -24.73 -4.01
N PHE A 190 -9.18 -24.52 -5.13
CA PHE A 190 -9.67 -24.98 -6.44
C PHE A 190 -9.62 -26.51 -6.59
N SER A 191 -8.74 -27.20 -5.86
CA SER A 191 -8.73 -28.68 -5.80
C SER A 191 -9.80 -29.25 -4.87
N GLY A 192 -10.57 -28.42 -4.16
CA GLY A 192 -11.61 -28.85 -3.22
C GLY A 192 -11.09 -29.31 -1.85
N ARG A 193 -9.83 -29.00 -1.51
CA ARG A 193 -9.29 -29.23 -0.14
C ARG A 193 -9.96 -28.34 0.90
N CYS A 194 -10.45 -27.17 0.48
CA CYS A 194 -11.26 -26.27 1.30
C CYS A 194 -12.59 -26.00 0.61
N ASP A 195 -13.68 -25.96 1.39
CA ASP A 195 -15.01 -25.57 0.93
C ASP A 195 -15.07 -24.06 0.65
N VAL A 196 -14.28 -23.29 1.41
CA VAL A 196 -14.30 -21.82 1.44
C VAL A 196 -12.89 -21.28 1.33
N TYR A 197 -12.71 -20.23 0.54
CA TYR A 197 -11.56 -19.34 0.58
C TYR A 197 -11.98 -17.99 1.13
N THR A 198 -11.25 -17.46 2.12
CA THR A 198 -11.51 -16.16 2.72
C THR A 198 -10.26 -15.27 2.66
N THR A 199 -10.45 -14.05 2.22
CA THR A 199 -9.49 -12.94 2.20
C THR A 199 -10.25 -11.65 1.88
N ASP A 200 -9.54 -10.54 1.62
CA ASP A 200 -10.11 -9.29 1.11
C ASP A 200 -10.96 -9.55 -0.14
N ARG A 201 -12.08 -8.86 -0.27
CA ARG A 201 -13.01 -9.07 -1.41
C ARG A 201 -12.35 -8.79 -2.74
N SER A 202 -11.53 -7.75 -2.83
CA SER A 202 -10.76 -7.46 -4.04
C SER A 202 -9.85 -8.63 -4.43
N GLY A 203 -9.18 -9.25 -3.45
CA GLY A 203 -8.37 -10.45 -3.62
C GLY A 203 -9.18 -11.68 -4.05
N LEU A 204 -10.40 -11.83 -3.54
CA LEU A 204 -11.34 -12.89 -4.01
C LEU A 204 -11.76 -12.65 -5.45
N TYR A 205 -12.09 -11.40 -5.82
CA TYR A 205 -12.41 -11.03 -7.21
C TYR A 205 -11.23 -11.30 -8.13
N ALA A 206 -10.04 -10.86 -7.76
CA ALA A 206 -8.82 -11.10 -8.51
C ALA A 206 -8.56 -12.60 -8.72
N THR A 207 -8.70 -13.40 -7.66
CA THR A 207 -8.54 -14.84 -7.70
C THR A 207 -9.58 -15.50 -8.61
N ARG A 208 -10.84 -15.09 -8.55
CA ARG A 208 -11.90 -15.62 -9.39
C ARG A 208 -11.64 -15.32 -10.87
N VAL A 209 -11.27 -14.08 -11.20
CA VAL A 209 -11.08 -13.65 -12.60
C VAL A 209 -9.80 -14.23 -13.21
N ALA A 210 -8.68 -14.18 -12.47
CA ALA A 210 -7.36 -14.51 -13.01
C ALA A 210 -6.93 -15.97 -12.79
N ASN A 211 -7.47 -16.68 -11.79
CA ASN A 211 -6.95 -17.98 -11.38
C ASN A 211 -7.97 -19.12 -11.36
N ALA A 212 -9.28 -18.81 -11.34
CA ALA A 212 -10.28 -19.88 -11.31
C ALA A 212 -10.27 -20.68 -12.62
N PRO A 213 -10.34 -22.02 -12.56
CA PRO A 213 -10.45 -22.86 -13.77
C PRO A 213 -11.65 -22.49 -14.64
N ASN A 214 -12.80 -22.19 -14.02
CA ASN A 214 -13.97 -21.58 -14.63
C ASN A 214 -14.54 -20.57 -13.62
N PRO A 215 -14.41 -19.23 -13.86
CA PRO A 215 -14.90 -18.21 -12.95
C PRO A 215 -16.39 -18.32 -12.59
N ASP A 216 -17.20 -18.86 -13.50
CA ASP A 216 -18.64 -19.00 -13.30
C ASP A 216 -19.04 -20.11 -12.30
N ASP A 217 -18.11 -20.99 -11.96
CA ASP A 217 -18.34 -22.02 -10.95
C ASP A 217 -18.22 -21.49 -9.51
N TYR A 218 -17.72 -20.28 -9.32
CA TYR A 218 -17.44 -19.70 -8.01
C TYR A 218 -18.27 -18.46 -7.76
N VAL A 219 -18.68 -18.29 -6.49
CA VAL A 219 -19.43 -17.12 -6.03
C VAL A 219 -18.75 -16.52 -4.81
N ILE A 220 -18.68 -15.19 -4.77
CA ILE A 220 -18.31 -14.45 -3.59
C ILE A 220 -19.59 -14.11 -2.85
N LEU A 221 -19.69 -14.58 -1.60
CA LEU A 221 -20.88 -14.38 -0.76
C LEU A 221 -21.08 -12.89 -0.46
N PRO A 222 -22.32 -12.45 -0.19
CA PRO A 222 -22.63 -11.02 -0.07
C PRO A 222 -22.05 -10.37 1.18
N GLU A 223 -21.77 -11.13 2.23
CA GLU A 223 -21.31 -10.57 3.51
C GLU A 223 -19.92 -9.99 3.41
N ILE A 224 -19.74 -8.83 4.05
CA ILE A 224 -18.46 -8.18 4.33
C ILE A 224 -18.31 -8.20 5.85
N ILE A 225 -17.33 -8.94 6.35
CA ILE A 225 -17.21 -9.20 7.78
C ILE A 225 -16.19 -8.30 8.50
N SER A 226 -15.47 -7.47 7.76
CA SER A 226 -14.52 -6.49 8.33
C SER A 226 -14.43 -5.22 7.51
N LYS A 227 -13.66 -4.25 8.02
CA LYS A 227 -13.16 -3.09 7.29
C LYS A 227 -11.65 -3.21 7.17
N GLU A 228 -11.15 -3.19 5.95
CA GLU A 228 -9.74 -3.37 5.63
C GLU A 228 -9.20 -2.12 4.92
N PRO A 229 -8.76 -1.08 5.66
CA PRO A 229 -8.04 0.05 5.07
C PRO A 229 -6.63 -0.41 4.73
N LEU A 230 -6.34 -0.62 3.46
CA LEU A 230 -5.06 -1.14 2.96
C LEU A 230 -4.12 0.00 2.61
N GLY A 231 -2.87 -0.09 3.01
CA GLY A 231 -1.91 0.95 2.69
C GLY A 231 -0.45 0.58 2.89
N PRO A 232 0.47 1.45 2.43
CA PRO A 232 1.89 1.28 2.62
C PRO A 232 2.30 1.40 4.08
N VAL A 233 3.32 0.64 4.46
CA VAL A 233 3.83 0.56 5.83
C VAL A 233 5.33 0.76 5.84
N VAL A 234 5.82 1.55 6.78
CA VAL A 234 7.25 1.77 7.06
C VAL A 234 7.55 1.51 8.53
N ARG A 235 8.82 1.43 8.90
CA ARG A 235 9.24 1.36 10.32
C ARG A 235 9.01 2.69 11.03
N HIS A 236 8.71 2.66 12.31
CA HIS A 236 8.80 3.85 13.15
C HIS A 236 10.23 4.41 13.19
N GLY A 237 10.34 5.71 13.39
CA GLY A 237 11.60 6.39 13.71
C GLY A 237 12.31 7.05 12.54
N ASP A 238 11.89 6.81 11.30
CA ASP A 238 12.31 7.58 10.13
C ASP A 238 11.12 8.37 9.56
N ASN A 239 10.81 9.48 10.21
CA ASN A 239 9.69 10.32 9.80
C ASN A 239 9.89 10.86 8.37
N GLN A 240 11.13 11.13 7.96
CA GLN A 240 11.38 11.67 6.63
C GLN A 240 11.10 10.64 5.53
N PHE A 241 11.50 9.38 5.70
CA PHE A 241 11.13 8.33 4.76
C PHE A 241 9.61 8.08 4.77
N GLY A 242 9.00 8.03 5.95
CA GLY A 242 7.55 7.92 6.11
C GLY A 242 6.80 9.05 5.40
N ASP A 243 7.30 10.29 5.50
CA ASP A 243 6.74 11.44 4.78
C ASP A 243 6.89 11.31 3.26
N ILE A 244 8.03 10.83 2.76
CA ILE A 244 8.19 10.58 1.32
C ILE A 244 7.16 9.55 0.81
N VAL A 245 6.98 8.45 1.52
CA VAL A 245 5.99 7.42 1.14
C VAL A 245 4.57 7.98 1.17
N ARG A 246 4.22 8.74 2.21
CA ARG A 246 2.92 9.41 2.36
C ARG A 246 2.66 10.40 1.24
N TRP A 247 3.61 11.31 1.04
CA TRP A 247 3.45 12.39 0.06
C TRP A 247 3.54 11.90 -1.38
N ALA A 248 4.24 10.79 -1.67
CA ALA A 248 4.20 10.15 -2.99
C ALA A 248 2.76 9.75 -3.36
N GLN A 249 2.01 9.14 -2.43
CA GLN A 249 0.61 8.81 -2.64
C GLN A 249 -0.28 10.07 -2.77
N TYR A 250 -0.13 11.03 -1.86
CA TYR A 250 -0.94 12.26 -1.89
C TYR A 250 -0.66 13.11 -3.12
N ALA A 251 0.57 13.14 -3.61
CA ALA A 251 0.91 13.81 -4.86
C ALA A 251 0.20 13.18 -6.07
N MET A 252 0.03 11.85 -6.08
CA MET A 252 -0.74 11.17 -7.13
C MET A 252 -2.23 11.53 -7.07
N LEU A 253 -2.81 11.65 -5.86
CA LEU A 253 -4.21 12.08 -5.65
C LEU A 253 -4.41 13.55 -6.02
N GLU A 254 -3.51 14.42 -5.59
CA GLU A 254 -3.56 15.85 -5.89
C GLU A 254 -3.38 16.11 -7.40
N ALA A 255 -2.49 15.37 -8.05
CA ALA A 255 -2.34 15.44 -9.50
C ALA A 255 -3.62 15.05 -10.24
N GLU A 256 -4.32 14.02 -9.80
CA GLU A 256 -5.63 13.61 -10.34
C GLU A 256 -6.65 14.75 -10.20
N GLU A 257 -6.76 15.36 -9.02
CA GLU A 257 -7.69 16.46 -8.75
C GLU A 257 -7.46 17.67 -9.67
N TYR A 258 -6.18 17.99 -9.97
CA TYR A 258 -5.81 19.06 -10.87
C TYR A 258 -5.75 18.65 -12.35
N GLY A 259 -6.18 17.45 -12.71
CA GLY A 259 -6.18 16.93 -14.07
C GLY A 259 -4.78 16.74 -14.66
N ILE A 260 -3.76 16.56 -13.80
CA ILE A 260 -2.38 16.27 -14.21
C ILE A 260 -2.24 14.76 -14.38
N SER A 261 -1.83 14.31 -15.56
CA SER A 261 -1.68 12.90 -15.91
C SER A 261 -0.32 12.62 -16.54
N SER A 262 0.02 11.35 -16.66
CA SER A 262 1.24 10.92 -17.37
C SER A 262 1.32 11.43 -18.80
N LYS A 263 0.16 11.71 -19.43
CA LYS A 263 0.04 12.14 -20.82
C LYS A 263 0.23 13.64 -21.01
N ASN A 264 -0.08 14.47 -20.00
CA ASN A 264 -0.08 15.93 -20.13
C ASN A 264 0.91 16.64 -19.17
N VAL A 265 1.59 15.92 -18.29
CA VAL A 265 2.47 16.52 -17.26
C VAL A 265 3.54 17.43 -17.84
N ASP A 266 4.06 17.14 -19.05
CA ASP A 266 5.05 18.01 -19.73
C ASP A 266 4.48 19.38 -20.08
N ASP A 267 3.24 19.42 -20.57
CA ASP A 267 2.55 20.66 -20.91
C ASP A 267 2.12 21.41 -19.66
N MET A 268 1.76 20.68 -18.58
CA MET A 268 1.39 21.24 -17.29
C MET A 268 2.52 21.99 -16.59
N LEU A 269 3.78 21.74 -16.95
CA LEU A 269 4.93 22.57 -16.48
C LEU A 269 4.82 24.04 -16.89
N LYS A 270 4.07 24.34 -17.96
CA LYS A 270 3.83 25.71 -18.48
C LYS A 270 2.55 26.32 -17.94
N ASN A 271 1.79 25.59 -17.12
CA ASN A 271 0.51 26.05 -16.59
C ASN A 271 0.72 27.25 -15.64
N GLU A 272 -0.15 28.27 -15.75
CA GLU A 272 -0.03 29.50 -14.95
C GLU A 272 -0.63 29.37 -13.53
N ASN A 273 -1.38 28.30 -13.25
CA ASN A 273 -1.95 28.06 -11.91
C ASN A 273 -0.83 27.91 -10.87
N PRO A 274 -0.77 28.76 -9.82
CA PRO A 274 0.28 28.73 -8.81
C PRO A 274 0.37 27.39 -8.06
N THR A 275 -0.75 26.70 -7.88
CA THR A 275 -0.81 25.39 -7.22
C THR A 275 -0.14 24.33 -8.09
N ILE A 276 -0.46 24.27 -9.38
CA ILE A 276 0.17 23.35 -10.32
C ILE A 276 1.68 23.59 -10.41
N LYS A 277 2.11 24.89 -10.44
CA LYS A 277 3.53 25.25 -10.42
C LYS A 277 4.25 24.73 -9.17
N ARG A 278 3.60 24.79 -8.01
CA ARG A 278 4.17 24.22 -6.76
C ARG A 278 4.21 22.70 -6.79
N ILE A 279 3.10 22.05 -7.17
CA ILE A 279 3.01 20.58 -7.26
C ILE A 279 4.11 20.02 -8.15
N LEU A 280 4.30 20.59 -9.33
CA LEU A 280 5.27 20.10 -10.32
C LEU A 280 6.72 20.60 -10.09
N GLY A 281 6.97 21.33 -9.00
CA GLY A 281 8.31 21.82 -8.65
C GLY A 281 8.82 22.95 -9.54
N VAL A 282 7.97 23.60 -10.34
CA VAL A 282 8.30 24.81 -11.10
C VAL A 282 8.53 25.99 -10.12
N THR A 283 7.73 26.08 -9.07
CA THR A 283 8.01 26.91 -7.90
C THR A 283 8.69 26.03 -6.86
N PRO A 284 9.99 26.27 -6.54
CA PRO A 284 10.77 25.39 -5.68
C PRO A 284 10.40 25.53 -4.19
N GLY A 285 10.84 24.56 -3.38
CA GLY A 285 10.78 24.55 -1.92
C GLY A 285 10.18 23.26 -1.33
N MET A 286 9.24 22.62 -2.00
CA MET A 286 8.58 21.41 -1.47
C MET A 286 9.50 20.18 -1.55
N GLY A 287 10.25 20.00 -2.64
CA GLY A 287 11.21 18.91 -2.77
C GLY A 287 12.32 19.01 -1.73
N LYS A 288 12.88 20.21 -1.55
CA LYS A 288 13.90 20.46 -0.52
C LYS A 288 13.38 20.16 0.89
N ALA A 289 12.13 20.56 1.21
CA ALA A 289 11.54 20.30 2.51
C ALA A 289 11.39 18.80 2.78
N LEU A 290 11.05 18.02 1.74
CA LEU A 290 10.91 16.57 1.81
C LEU A 290 12.26 15.83 1.70
N GLY A 291 13.35 16.53 1.31
CA GLY A 291 14.68 15.95 1.15
C GLY A 291 14.88 15.18 -0.16
N VAL A 292 14.12 15.55 -1.19
CA VAL A 292 14.18 15.00 -2.55
C VAL A 292 14.34 16.11 -3.60
N ASP A 293 14.44 15.74 -4.88
CA ASP A 293 14.48 16.71 -5.98
C ASP A 293 13.18 17.52 -6.07
N GLU A 294 13.26 18.78 -6.52
CA GLU A 294 12.07 19.64 -6.66
C GLU A 294 11.05 19.09 -7.67
N LYS A 295 11.49 18.30 -8.64
CA LYS A 295 10.64 17.66 -9.65
C LYS A 295 10.11 16.28 -9.21
N TRP A 296 10.16 15.95 -7.94
CA TRP A 296 9.75 14.64 -7.44
C TRP A 296 8.31 14.26 -7.85
N VAL A 297 7.35 15.18 -7.78
CA VAL A 297 5.96 14.91 -8.24
C VAL A 297 5.93 14.74 -9.76
N TYR A 298 6.61 15.64 -10.51
CA TYR A 298 6.70 15.47 -11.95
C TYR A 298 7.25 14.09 -12.32
N ASN A 299 8.30 13.62 -11.65
CA ASN A 299 8.91 12.31 -11.89
C ASN A 299 7.93 11.17 -11.61
N ILE A 300 7.15 11.25 -10.52
CA ILE A 300 6.10 10.28 -10.20
C ILE A 300 5.08 10.24 -11.33
N ILE A 301 4.47 11.38 -11.65
CA ILE A 301 3.37 11.43 -12.60
C ILE A 301 3.82 11.05 -14.01
N LYS A 302 5.01 11.48 -14.43
CA LYS A 302 5.56 11.16 -15.75
C LYS A 302 5.77 9.67 -15.95
N GLN A 303 6.24 8.95 -14.92
CA GLN A 303 6.69 7.56 -15.02
C GLN A 303 5.65 6.55 -14.54
N VAL A 304 4.83 6.93 -13.58
CA VAL A 304 3.84 6.03 -12.94
C VAL A 304 2.41 6.44 -13.28
N GLY A 305 2.11 7.75 -13.28
CA GLY A 305 0.79 8.31 -13.47
C GLY A 305 0.21 8.89 -12.18
N ASN A 306 -0.96 9.53 -12.29
CA ASN A 306 -1.75 9.93 -11.13
C ASN A 306 -2.51 8.73 -10.53
N TYR A 307 -3.19 8.92 -9.38
CA TYR A 307 -3.86 7.81 -8.71
C TYR A 307 -4.97 7.18 -9.56
N GLY A 308 -5.78 7.99 -10.24
CA GLY A 308 -6.85 7.50 -11.12
C GLY A 308 -6.32 6.67 -12.28
N GLU A 309 -5.20 7.08 -12.93
CA GLU A 309 -4.56 6.29 -13.98
C GLU A 309 -4.07 4.94 -13.45
N VAL A 310 -3.44 4.95 -12.27
CA VAL A 310 -2.91 3.75 -11.63
C VAL A 310 -4.04 2.83 -11.18
N PHE A 311 -5.10 3.38 -10.59
CA PHE A 311 -6.29 2.63 -10.18
C PHE A 311 -6.96 1.99 -11.40
N ASP A 312 -7.28 2.79 -12.43
CA ASP A 312 -8.02 2.33 -13.60
C ASP A 312 -7.30 1.20 -14.33
N LYS A 313 -6.00 1.35 -14.59
CA LYS A 313 -5.22 0.34 -15.31
C LYS A 313 -5.05 -0.97 -14.54
N ASN A 314 -5.02 -0.93 -13.19
CA ASN A 314 -4.70 -2.10 -12.37
C ASN A 314 -5.93 -2.81 -11.83
N VAL A 315 -6.91 -2.08 -11.32
CA VAL A 315 -8.10 -2.65 -10.66
C VAL A 315 -9.42 -2.10 -11.19
N GLY A 316 -9.43 -0.87 -11.75
CA GLY A 316 -10.61 -0.18 -12.24
C GLY A 316 -11.12 -0.70 -13.59
N MET A 317 -11.92 0.13 -14.27
CA MET A 317 -12.61 -0.24 -15.50
C MET A 317 -11.68 -0.53 -16.69
N GLY A 318 -10.46 0.01 -16.68
CA GLY A 318 -9.40 -0.27 -17.67
C GLY A 318 -8.70 -1.63 -17.43
N SER A 319 -8.99 -2.30 -16.33
CA SER A 319 -8.40 -3.59 -15.97
C SER A 319 -9.34 -4.78 -16.24
N PRO A 320 -8.82 -6.02 -16.24
CA PRO A 320 -9.66 -7.22 -16.25
C PRO A 320 -10.56 -7.38 -15.01
N LEU A 321 -10.20 -6.76 -13.87
CA LEU A 321 -10.91 -6.91 -12.60
C LEU A 321 -12.20 -6.10 -12.58
N LYS A 322 -12.17 -4.85 -13.06
CA LYS A 322 -13.32 -3.93 -13.12
C LYS A 322 -14.01 -3.76 -11.75
N ILE A 323 -13.25 -3.46 -10.71
CA ILE A 323 -13.73 -3.26 -9.33
C ILE A 323 -13.55 -1.80 -8.90
#